data_34ca440d0dbcb59688fd8a0c1967dac1
#
_entry.id   34ca440d0dbcb59688fd8a0c1967dac1
#
_cell.length_a   1.000
_cell.length_b   1.000
_cell.length_c   1.000
_cell.angle_alpha   90.00
_cell.angle_beta   90.00
_cell.angle_gamma   90.00
#
_symmetry.space_group_name_H-M   'P 1'
#
loop_
_entity.id
_entity.type
_entity.pdbx_description
1 polymer ?
#
loop_
_entity_poly.entity_id
_entity_poly.type
_entity_poly.pdbx_seq_one_letter_code
_entity_poly.pdbx_strand_id
1 'polypeptide(L)'
;MREKLHLVFSACLNVALDLALIVGGGMGVEGAALATVLSQAVSAVLCGGYIFLKTPDLTPGAGQWRPHRGDVRRELSIGIPMALQFAITASGGMVMQSAVNRFGSLAVAAYTAAGKLETLVEQGMIALGQAMASYAGQNFGKGDLDRVKKGVRAGMTVTVVYAVMAAVLGTAFLRPAMSLFFAGDISAMMPWARTYMNICVVFFIPLGAIFVYRNVMQGCGYGFLPMAGGIAELLARLVTAVFAMKMGSYVLTCFCHPAAWTAAAVFLWVSYERIIRKAEREKRAEDPPAAF
;
A
#
# COMPACT_ATOMS: atom_id res chain seq x y z
N MET A 1 -3.72 -5.14 22.66
CA MET A 1 -2.24 -5.15 22.80
C MET A 1 -1.64 -6.55 22.66
N ARG A 2 -2.30 -7.60 23.14
CA ARG A 2 -1.81 -9.00 23.04
C ARG A 2 -1.85 -9.59 21.63
N GLU A 3 -2.78 -9.17 20.78
CA GLU A 3 -2.90 -9.63 19.37
C GLU A 3 -1.68 -9.28 18.50
N LYS A 4 -0.99 -8.18 18.81
CA LYS A 4 0.24 -7.77 18.10
C LYS A 4 1.46 -8.62 18.47
N LEU A 5 1.40 -9.33 19.61
CA LEU A 5 2.53 -10.11 20.10
C LEU A 5 2.84 -11.31 19.19
N HIS A 6 1.80 -11.93 18.59
CA HIS A 6 1.97 -13.07 17.69
C HIS A 6 2.67 -12.67 16.38
N LEU A 7 2.40 -11.46 15.85
CA LEU A 7 3.06 -10.93 14.66
C LEU A 7 4.54 -10.63 14.94
N VAL A 8 4.83 -10.00 16.08
CA VAL A 8 6.22 -9.72 16.50
C VAL A 8 6.98 -11.03 16.71
N PHE A 9 6.36 -12.01 17.41
CA PHE A 9 6.97 -13.33 17.59
C PHE A 9 7.27 -14.02 16.26
N SER A 10 6.31 -14.02 15.32
CA SER A 10 6.51 -14.60 13.99
C SER A 10 7.61 -13.89 13.20
N ALA A 11 7.72 -12.57 13.30
CA ALA A 11 8.80 -11.82 12.65
C ALA A 11 10.17 -12.17 13.26
N CYS A 12 10.27 -12.22 14.57
CA CYS A 12 11.51 -12.65 15.24
C CYS A 12 11.88 -14.11 14.90
N LEU A 13 10.88 -15.00 14.86
CA LEU A 13 11.07 -16.39 14.47
C LEU A 13 11.55 -16.50 13.02
N ASN A 14 10.99 -15.69 12.11
CA ASN A 14 11.43 -15.66 10.71
C ASN A 14 12.91 -15.28 10.60
N VAL A 15 13.33 -14.19 11.25
CA VAL A 15 14.75 -13.77 11.26
C VAL A 15 15.65 -14.87 11.87
N ALA A 16 15.23 -15.51 12.96
CA ALA A 16 16.00 -16.58 13.59
C ALA A 16 16.14 -17.81 12.65
N LEU A 17 15.06 -18.19 11.98
CA LEU A 17 15.05 -19.28 11.01
C LEU A 17 15.87 -18.92 9.75
N ASP A 18 15.81 -17.68 9.27
CA ASP A 18 16.64 -17.22 8.14
C ASP A 18 18.13 -17.38 8.48
N LEU A 19 18.55 -16.92 9.66
CA LEU A 19 19.95 -17.08 10.10
C LEU A 19 20.32 -18.57 10.27
N ALA A 20 19.46 -19.36 10.86
CA ALA A 20 19.73 -20.79 11.09
C ALA A 20 19.82 -21.59 9.78
N LEU A 21 18.90 -21.37 8.83
CA LEU A 21 18.82 -22.15 7.59
C LEU A 21 19.78 -21.63 6.52
N ILE A 22 19.93 -20.29 6.39
CA ILE A 22 20.80 -19.71 5.36
C ILE A 22 22.27 -19.79 5.81
N VAL A 23 22.60 -19.31 7.03
CA VAL A 23 23.98 -19.22 7.50
C VAL A 23 24.42 -20.54 8.11
N GLY A 24 23.61 -21.17 8.98
CA GLY A 24 23.93 -22.42 9.65
C GLY A 24 23.78 -23.66 8.75
N GLY A 25 22.69 -23.70 7.97
CA GLY A 25 22.37 -24.83 7.08
C GLY A 25 22.90 -24.69 5.65
N GLY A 26 23.40 -23.53 5.24
CA GLY A 26 23.91 -23.30 3.88
C GLY A 26 22.84 -23.39 2.77
N MET A 27 21.55 -23.33 3.11
CA MET A 27 20.45 -23.60 2.19
C MET A 27 20.17 -22.47 1.18
N GLY A 28 20.81 -21.29 1.34
CA GLY A 28 20.63 -20.17 0.41
C GLY A 28 19.17 -19.73 0.29
N VAL A 29 18.68 -19.58 -0.95
CA VAL A 29 17.31 -19.09 -1.24
C VAL A 29 16.23 -20.06 -0.73
N GLU A 30 16.48 -21.37 -0.77
CA GLU A 30 15.55 -22.39 -0.27
C GLU A 30 15.35 -22.25 1.24
N GLY A 31 16.43 -21.97 1.98
CA GLY A 31 16.40 -21.71 3.42
C GLY A 31 15.53 -20.50 3.77
N ALA A 32 15.66 -19.39 3.02
CA ALA A 32 14.84 -18.19 3.19
C ALA A 32 13.35 -18.47 2.93
N ALA A 33 13.04 -19.24 1.88
CA ALA A 33 11.66 -19.61 1.58
C ALA A 33 11.07 -20.49 2.70
N LEU A 34 11.82 -21.46 3.18
CA LEU A 34 11.39 -22.38 4.25
C LEU A 34 11.18 -21.63 5.57
N ALA A 35 12.10 -20.74 5.94
CA ALA A 35 11.98 -19.88 7.12
C ALA A 35 10.69 -19.05 7.09
N THR A 36 10.38 -18.47 5.94
CA THR A 36 9.15 -17.67 5.74
C THR A 36 7.90 -18.54 5.91
N VAL A 37 7.84 -19.70 5.26
CA VAL A 37 6.68 -20.60 5.35
C VAL A 37 6.48 -21.11 6.78
N LEU A 38 7.55 -21.54 7.46
CA LEU A 38 7.48 -22.04 8.83
C LEU A 38 7.02 -20.94 9.81
N SER A 39 7.59 -19.75 9.73
CA SER A 39 7.20 -18.63 10.62
C SER A 39 5.74 -18.21 10.41
N GLN A 40 5.25 -18.20 9.17
CA GLN A 40 3.86 -17.93 8.86
C GLN A 40 2.92 -19.04 9.33
N ALA A 41 3.31 -20.31 9.18
CA ALA A 41 2.54 -21.44 9.70
C ALA A 41 2.39 -21.36 11.22
N VAL A 42 3.48 -21.08 11.95
CA VAL A 42 3.43 -20.87 13.40
C VAL A 42 2.54 -19.70 13.76
N SER A 43 2.63 -18.57 13.02
CA SER A 43 1.76 -17.41 13.22
C SER A 43 0.29 -17.78 13.04
N ALA A 44 -0.04 -18.52 11.99
CA ALA A 44 -1.42 -18.95 11.71
C ALA A 44 -1.98 -19.84 12.82
N VAL A 45 -1.19 -20.80 13.30
CA VAL A 45 -1.58 -21.69 14.42
C VAL A 45 -1.79 -20.89 15.71
N LEU A 46 -0.89 -19.95 16.05
CA LEU A 46 -1.02 -19.12 17.24
C LEU A 46 -2.23 -18.17 17.15
N CYS A 47 -2.45 -17.53 15.99
CA CYS A 47 -3.62 -16.66 15.78
C CYS A 47 -4.92 -17.48 15.82
N GLY A 48 -4.98 -18.62 15.15
CA GLY A 48 -6.13 -19.51 15.17
C GLY A 48 -6.44 -19.99 16.59
N GLY A 49 -5.43 -20.49 17.30
CA GLY A 49 -5.57 -20.91 18.69
C GLY A 49 -6.07 -19.78 19.61
N TYR A 50 -5.54 -18.57 19.42
CA TYR A 50 -6.02 -17.40 20.17
C TYR A 50 -7.50 -17.09 19.89
N ILE A 51 -7.91 -17.10 18.63
CA ILE A 51 -9.31 -16.86 18.22
C ILE A 51 -10.22 -17.88 18.90
N PHE A 52 -9.93 -19.18 18.79
CA PHE A 52 -10.76 -20.22 19.35
C PHE A 52 -10.80 -20.24 20.89
N LEU A 53 -9.71 -19.87 21.55
CA LEU A 53 -9.61 -19.96 23.02
C LEU A 53 -10.01 -18.67 23.74
N LYS A 54 -9.86 -17.49 23.09
CA LYS A 54 -9.98 -16.20 23.77
C LYS A 54 -11.04 -15.26 23.19
N THR A 55 -11.55 -15.56 21.99
CA THR A 55 -12.55 -14.70 21.32
C THR A 55 -13.74 -15.55 20.82
N PRO A 56 -14.58 -16.05 21.75
CA PRO A 56 -15.72 -16.89 21.40
C PRO A 56 -16.71 -16.21 20.43
N ASP A 57 -16.81 -14.87 20.49
CA ASP A 57 -17.67 -14.09 19.59
C ASP A 57 -17.23 -14.14 18.10
N LEU A 58 -15.96 -14.46 17.84
CA LEU A 58 -15.42 -14.64 16.49
C LEU A 58 -15.36 -16.11 16.05
N THR A 59 -15.72 -17.03 16.95
CA THR A 59 -15.69 -18.47 16.66
C THR A 59 -17.01 -18.89 16.02
N PRO A 60 -17.01 -19.38 14.77
CA PRO A 60 -18.24 -19.81 14.12
C PRO A 60 -18.89 -20.97 14.86
N GLY A 61 -20.21 -20.86 15.13
CA GLY A 61 -21.00 -21.97 15.67
C GLY A 61 -21.11 -23.13 14.67
N ALA A 62 -21.50 -24.31 15.15
CA ALA A 62 -21.50 -25.55 14.35
C ALA A 62 -22.28 -25.47 13.01
N GLY A 63 -23.30 -24.58 12.91
CA GLY A 63 -24.06 -24.35 11.67
C GLY A 63 -23.52 -23.25 10.75
N GLN A 64 -22.56 -22.46 11.22
CA GLN A 64 -22.04 -21.27 10.52
C GLN A 64 -20.81 -21.55 9.64
N TRP A 65 -20.31 -22.78 9.63
CA TRP A 65 -19.20 -23.22 8.79
C TRP A 65 -19.55 -23.39 7.31
N ARG A 66 -20.87 -23.37 6.98
CA ARG A 66 -21.30 -23.46 5.60
C ARG A 66 -21.34 -22.06 4.98
N PRO A 67 -20.60 -21.82 3.90
CA PRO A 67 -20.60 -20.51 3.25
C PRO A 67 -21.97 -20.18 2.70
N HIS A 68 -22.51 -19.02 3.08
CA HIS A 68 -23.77 -18.51 2.53
C HIS A 68 -23.50 -17.82 1.20
N ARG A 69 -24.29 -18.10 0.16
CA ARG A 69 -24.09 -17.51 -1.17
C ARG A 69 -24.07 -15.98 -1.15
N GLY A 70 -24.86 -15.34 -0.29
CA GLY A 70 -24.89 -13.89 -0.12
C GLY A 70 -23.55 -13.33 0.39
N ASP A 71 -22.98 -13.97 1.40
CA ASP A 71 -21.72 -13.55 2.00
C ASP A 71 -20.55 -13.74 1.02
N VAL A 72 -20.48 -14.92 0.37
CA VAL A 72 -19.48 -15.19 -0.67
C VAL A 72 -19.55 -14.17 -1.80
N ARG A 73 -20.76 -13.82 -2.28
CA ARG A 73 -20.93 -12.81 -3.33
C ARG A 73 -20.44 -11.44 -2.87
N ARG A 74 -20.72 -11.06 -1.62
CA ARG A 74 -20.29 -9.79 -1.05
C ARG A 74 -18.77 -9.72 -0.94
N GLU A 75 -18.12 -10.75 -0.40
CA GLU A 75 -16.68 -10.85 -0.30
C GLU A 75 -16.00 -10.81 -1.68
N LEU A 76 -16.50 -11.56 -2.66
CA LEU A 76 -15.98 -11.56 -4.02
C LEU A 76 -16.18 -10.22 -4.73
N SER A 77 -17.27 -9.49 -4.43
CA SER A 77 -17.53 -8.17 -5.03
C SER A 77 -16.51 -7.11 -4.62
N ILE A 78 -15.82 -7.31 -3.50
CA ILE A 78 -14.73 -6.46 -3.02
C ILE A 78 -13.38 -7.10 -3.36
N GLY A 79 -13.22 -8.39 -3.11
CA GLY A 79 -11.97 -9.12 -3.25
C GLY A 79 -11.47 -9.22 -4.70
N ILE A 80 -12.35 -9.47 -5.68
CA ILE A 80 -11.95 -9.54 -7.10
C ILE A 80 -11.45 -8.19 -7.61
N PRO A 81 -12.17 -7.05 -7.44
CA PRO A 81 -11.64 -5.76 -7.82
C PRO A 81 -10.32 -5.41 -7.11
N MET A 82 -10.18 -5.80 -5.84
CA MET A 82 -8.95 -5.58 -5.08
C MET A 82 -7.78 -6.38 -5.65
N ALA A 83 -7.98 -7.65 -6.00
CA ALA A 83 -6.98 -8.49 -6.64
C ALA A 83 -6.55 -7.94 -8.00
N LEU A 84 -7.51 -7.52 -8.83
CA LEU A 84 -7.25 -6.86 -10.11
C LEU A 84 -6.47 -5.55 -9.93
N GLN A 85 -6.79 -4.76 -8.92
CA GLN A 85 -6.05 -3.55 -8.58
C GLN A 85 -4.58 -3.83 -8.30
N PHE A 86 -4.26 -4.86 -7.50
CA PHE A 86 -2.87 -5.25 -7.24
C PHE A 86 -2.14 -5.68 -8.52
N ALA A 87 -2.79 -6.47 -9.37
CA ALA A 87 -2.22 -6.88 -10.66
C ALA A 87 -1.94 -5.68 -11.58
N ILE A 88 -2.87 -4.72 -11.65
CA ILE A 88 -2.73 -3.48 -12.42
C ILE A 88 -1.55 -2.64 -11.89
N THR A 89 -1.45 -2.47 -10.57
CA THR A 89 -0.36 -1.71 -9.96
C THR A 89 1.00 -2.38 -10.22
N ALA A 90 1.08 -3.71 -10.10
CA ALA A 90 2.29 -4.47 -10.40
C ALA A 90 2.71 -4.32 -11.88
N SER A 91 1.75 -4.37 -12.81
CA SER A 91 2.00 -4.12 -14.25
C SER A 91 2.58 -2.72 -14.49
N GLY A 92 2.14 -1.73 -13.72
CA GLY A 92 2.70 -0.38 -13.76
C GLY A 92 4.20 -0.33 -13.40
N GLY A 93 4.65 -1.14 -12.45
CA GLY A 93 6.06 -1.31 -12.11
C GLY A 93 6.89 -1.84 -13.28
N MET A 94 6.34 -2.81 -14.05
CA MET A 94 7.02 -3.35 -15.24
C MET A 94 7.19 -2.29 -16.34
N VAL A 95 6.21 -1.41 -16.53
CA VAL A 95 6.28 -0.29 -17.48
C VAL A 95 7.43 0.64 -17.10
N MET A 96 7.54 1.00 -15.82
CA MET A 96 8.61 1.87 -15.32
C MET A 96 9.97 1.20 -15.49
N GLN A 97 10.11 -0.07 -15.14
CA GLN A 97 11.36 -0.82 -15.32
C GLN A 97 11.81 -0.86 -16.78
N SER A 98 10.86 -1.08 -17.70
CA SER A 98 11.14 -1.08 -19.14
C SER A 98 11.63 0.28 -19.63
N ALA A 99 11.07 1.37 -19.11
CA ALA A 99 11.48 2.73 -19.46
C ALA A 99 12.90 3.05 -18.94
N VAL A 100 13.22 2.65 -17.72
CA VAL A 100 14.54 2.88 -17.08
C VAL A 100 15.63 2.06 -17.75
N ASN A 101 15.34 0.83 -18.23
CA ASN A 101 16.32 -0.06 -18.87
C ASN A 101 17.00 0.57 -20.10
N ARG A 102 16.38 1.57 -20.73
CA ARG A 102 16.96 2.29 -21.88
C ARG A 102 18.15 3.18 -21.56
N PHE A 103 18.34 3.52 -20.29
CA PHE A 103 19.40 4.43 -19.81
C PHE A 103 20.67 3.70 -19.33
N GLY A 104 20.71 2.38 -19.50
CA GLY A 104 21.88 1.57 -19.19
C GLY A 104 21.93 1.09 -17.75
N SER A 105 22.93 0.26 -17.45
CA SER A 105 23.05 -0.48 -16.18
C SER A 105 23.20 0.44 -14.95
N LEU A 106 23.90 1.56 -15.06
CA LEU A 106 24.07 2.51 -13.96
C LEU A 106 22.75 3.15 -13.54
N ALA A 107 21.92 3.55 -14.53
CA ALA A 107 20.61 4.13 -14.24
C ALA A 107 19.67 3.09 -13.63
N VAL A 108 19.69 1.86 -14.13
CA VAL A 108 18.90 0.74 -13.60
C VAL A 108 19.30 0.43 -12.15
N ALA A 109 20.59 0.31 -11.87
CA ALA A 109 21.10 0.06 -10.53
C ALA A 109 20.72 1.17 -9.55
N ALA A 110 20.90 2.43 -9.96
CA ALA A 110 20.53 3.60 -9.16
C ALA A 110 19.02 3.66 -8.87
N TYR A 111 18.20 3.43 -9.91
CA TYR A 111 16.74 3.37 -9.78
C TYR A 111 16.31 2.25 -8.83
N THR A 112 16.87 1.05 -8.98
CA THR A 112 16.52 -0.10 -8.14
C THR A 112 16.85 0.15 -6.67
N ALA A 113 18.01 0.70 -6.37
CA ALA A 113 18.39 1.01 -4.99
C ALA A 113 17.54 2.15 -4.38
N ALA A 114 17.35 3.24 -5.12
CA ALA A 114 16.48 4.34 -4.68
C ALA A 114 15.02 3.88 -4.51
N GLY A 115 14.53 3.00 -5.38
CA GLY A 115 13.22 2.37 -5.28
C GLY A 115 13.05 1.49 -4.03
N LYS A 116 14.12 0.88 -3.50
CA LYS A 116 14.05 0.17 -2.22
C LYS A 116 13.79 1.12 -1.05
N LEU A 117 14.37 2.32 -1.09
CA LEU A 117 14.09 3.35 -0.07
C LEU A 117 12.64 3.86 -0.18
N GLU A 118 12.15 4.07 -1.39
CA GLU A 118 10.75 4.41 -1.63
C GLU A 118 9.80 3.33 -1.08
N THR A 119 10.10 2.05 -1.34
CA THR A 119 9.32 0.93 -0.79
C THR A 119 9.28 0.94 0.74
N LEU A 120 10.36 1.33 1.43
CA LEU A 120 10.37 1.48 2.89
C LEU A 120 9.43 2.62 3.34
N VAL A 121 9.42 3.74 2.63
CA VAL A 121 8.49 4.84 2.89
C VAL A 121 7.04 4.39 2.66
N GLU A 122 6.77 3.65 1.60
CA GLU A 122 5.44 3.11 1.32
C GLU A 122 4.89 2.23 2.43
N GLN A 123 5.73 1.44 3.15
CA GLN A 123 5.26 0.58 4.25
C GLN A 123 4.52 1.36 5.35
N GLY A 124 5.00 2.55 5.69
CA GLY A 124 4.30 3.41 6.65
C GLY A 124 2.95 3.91 6.14
N MET A 125 2.86 4.24 4.85
CA MET A 125 1.61 4.67 4.20
C MET A 125 0.61 3.50 4.07
N ILE A 126 1.09 2.30 3.75
CA ILE A 126 0.28 1.07 3.73
C ILE A 126 -0.31 0.79 5.12
N ALA A 127 0.51 0.85 6.16
CA ALA A 127 0.07 0.61 7.53
C ALA A 127 -1.01 1.63 7.97
N LEU A 128 -0.82 2.92 7.64
CA LEU A 128 -1.82 3.96 7.88
C LEU A 128 -3.10 3.67 7.09
N GLY A 129 -2.99 3.30 5.83
CA GLY A 129 -4.14 2.93 4.99
C GLY A 129 -4.96 1.78 5.60
N GLN A 130 -4.31 0.72 6.06
CA GLN A 130 -4.97 -0.41 6.73
C GLN A 130 -5.69 0.01 8.02
N ALA A 131 -5.06 0.87 8.82
CA ALA A 131 -5.72 1.44 10.00
C ALA A 131 -6.95 2.26 9.63
N MET A 132 -6.86 3.05 8.56
CA MET A 132 -7.96 3.84 8.03
C MET A 132 -9.09 3.00 7.47
N ALA A 133 -8.81 1.85 6.82
CA ALA A 133 -9.84 0.91 6.36
C ALA A 133 -10.66 0.38 7.53
N SER A 134 -10.00 -0.08 8.58
CA SER A 134 -10.66 -0.59 9.80
C SER A 134 -11.49 0.49 10.49
N TYR A 135 -10.91 1.68 10.68
CA TYR A 135 -11.60 2.82 11.31
C TYR A 135 -12.83 3.24 10.51
N ALA A 136 -12.67 3.43 9.19
CA ALA A 136 -13.75 3.86 8.32
C ALA A 136 -14.87 2.82 8.24
N GLY A 137 -14.52 1.54 8.09
CA GLY A 137 -15.50 0.45 8.02
C GLY A 137 -16.36 0.35 9.26
N GLN A 138 -15.77 0.44 10.45
CA GLN A 138 -16.50 0.40 11.71
C GLN A 138 -17.47 1.59 11.89
N ASN A 139 -17.04 2.81 11.53
CA ASN A 139 -17.86 3.99 11.68
C ASN A 139 -18.92 4.11 10.57
N PHE A 140 -18.57 3.72 9.34
CA PHE A 140 -19.50 3.67 8.23
C PHE A 140 -20.62 2.64 8.47
N GLY A 141 -20.28 1.45 8.99
CA GLY A 141 -21.25 0.43 9.37
C GLY A 141 -22.20 0.86 10.49
N LYS A 142 -21.80 1.82 11.34
CA LYS A 142 -22.66 2.46 12.36
C LYS A 142 -23.45 3.65 11.82
N GLY A 143 -23.30 4.03 10.57
CA GLY A 143 -23.91 5.23 9.99
C GLY A 143 -23.31 6.56 10.49
N ASP A 144 -22.15 6.54 11.17
CA ASP A 144 -21.48 7.75 11.67
C ASP A 144 -20.53 8.34 10.63
N LEU A 145 -21.11 8.98 9.61
CA LEU A 145 -20.37 9.58 8.51
C LEU A 145 -19.48 10.75 8.96
N ASP A 146 -19.85 11.46 10.05
CA ASP A 146 -19.05 12.57 10.56
C ASP A 146 -17.75 12.07 11.18
N ARG A 147 -17.79 10.92 11.87
CA ARG A 147 -16.56 10.28 12.33
C ARG A 147 -15.70 9.80 11.19
N VAL A 148 -16.27 9.23 10.12
CA VAL A 148 -15.52 8.85 8.91
C VAL A 148 -14.78 10.06 8.34
N LYS A 149 -15.47 11.19 8.14
CA LYS A 149 -14.86 12.43 7.62
C LYS A 149 -13.75 12.97 8.52
N LYS A 150 -14.00 13.02 9.84
CA LYS A 150 -12.98 13.45 10.82
C LYS A 150 -11.76 12.53 10.79
N GLY A 151 -11.97 11.21 10.71
CA GLY A 151 -10.90 10.23 10.61
C GLY A 151 -10.07 10.42 9.33
N VAL A 152 -10.72 10.62 8.19
CA VAL A 152 -10.01 10.88 6.92
C VAL A 152 -9.17 12.15 6.99
N ARG A 153 -9.69 13.24 7.58
CA ARG A 153 -8.90 14.47 7.78
C ARG A 153 -7.69 14.21 8.67
N ALA A 154 -7.86 13.51 9.78
CA ALA A 154 -6.76 13.14 10.67
C ALA A 154 -5.74 12.24 9.95
N GLY A 155 -6.20 11.24 9.21
CA GLY A 155 -5.34 10.37 8.40
C GLY A 155 -4.54 11.14 7.35
N MET A 156 -5.18 12.12 6.68
CA MET A 156 -4.48 12.99 5.72
C MET A 156 -3.46 13.90 6.41
N THR A 157 -3.76 14.43 7.61
CA THR A 157 -2.78 15.20 8.38
C THR A 157 -1.55 14.36 8.73
N VAL A 158 -1.76 13.12 9.22
CA VAL A 158 -0.67 12.18 9.50
C VAL A 158 0.12 11.88 8.21
N THR A 159 -0.58 11.68 7.09
CA THR A 159 0.04 11.46 5.78
C THR A 159 0.96 12.61 5.37
N VAL A 160 0.50 13.86 5.52
CA VAL A 160 1.32 15.03 5.16
C VAL A 160 2.57 15.11 6.05
N VAL A 161 2.42 14.98 7.36
CA VAL A 161 3.55 14.99 8.31
C VAL A 161 4.54 13.88 7.98
N TYR A 162 4.04 12.67 7.76
CA TYR A 162 4.87 11.51 7.40
C TYR A 162 5.58 11.71 6.05
N ALA A 163 4.88 12.20 5.04
CA ALA A 163 5.44 12.45 3.70
C ALA A 163 6.56 13.50 3.74
N VAL A 164 6.37 14.59 4.49
CA VAL A 164 7.41 15.61 4.67
C VAL A 164 8.63 15.04 5.42
N MET A 165 8.40 14.30 6.50
CA MET A 165 9.48 13.64 7.24
C MET A 165 10.23 12.64 6.34
N ALA A 166 9.51 11.81 5.59
CA ALA A 166 10.08 10.83 4.66
C ALA A 166 10.86 11.52 3.52
N ALA A 167 10.38 12.66 3.02
CA ALA A 167 11.08 13.43 2.00
C ALA A 167 12.42 13.98 2.53
N VAL A 168 12.43 14.54 3.73
CA VAL A 168 13.65 15.05 4.37
C VAL A 168 14.64 13.91 4.63
N LEU A 169 14.18 12.82 5.25
CA LEU A 169 15.02 11.67 5.55
C LEU A 169 15.52 10.98 4.28
N GLY A 170 14.64 10.77 3.29
CA GLY A 170 14.98 10.12 2.03
C GLY A 170 16.03 10.87 1.22
N THR A 171 15.99 12.21 1.24
CA THR A 171 17.02 13.03 0.58
C THR A 171 18.31 13.12 1.38
N ALA A 172 18.24 13.32 2.70
CA ALA A 172 19.40 13.44 3.59
C ALA A 172 20.20 12.13 3.67
N PHE A 173 19.51 11.00 3.75
CA PHE A 173 20.13 9.68 3.92
C PHE A 173 20.27 8.88 2.61
N LEU A 174 20.00 9.49 1.45
CA LEU A 174 20.10 8.79 0.17
C LEU A 174 21.48 8.17 -0.05
N ARG A 175 22.57 8.93 0.17
CA ARG A 175 23.93 8.46 -0.05
C ARG A 175 24.33 7.32 0.88
N PRO A 176 24.21 7.43 2.23
CA PRO A 176 24.49 6.31 3.12
C PRO A 176 23.61 5.08 2.85
N ALA A 177 22.34 5.27 2.49
CA ALA A 177 21.47 4.16 2.13
C ALA A 177 21.90 3.47 0.83
N MET A 178 22.30 4.21 -0.20
CA MET A 178 22.87 3.64 -1.43
C MET A 178 24.12 2.80 -1.17
N SER A 179 25.00 3.24 -0.24
CA SER A 179 26.21 2.48 0.10
C SER A 179 25.95 1.16 0.83
N LEU A 180 24.74 0.93 1.36
CA LEU A 180 24.34 -0.39 1.91
C LEU A 180 24.06 -1.42 0.81
N PHE A 181 23.65 -0.98 -0.38
CA PHE A 181 23.31 -1.86 -1.50
C PHE A 181 24.49 -2.14 -2.43
N PHE A 182 25.50 -1.28 -2.42
CA PHE A 182 26.66 -1.39 -3.33
C PHE A 182 27.97 -1.31 -2.57
N ALA A 183 28.83 -2.31 -2.77
CA ALA A 183 30.20 -2.29 -2.31
C ALA A 183 31.06 -1.51 -3.32
N GLY A 184 31.72 -0.44 -2.89
CA GLY A 184 32.61 0.36 -3.72
C GLY A 184 32.12 1.77 -4.01
N ASP A 185 32.67 2.41 -5.06
CA ASP A 185 32.34 3.80 -5.40
C ASP A 185 30.98 3.92 -6.08
N ILE A 186 30.07 4.62 -5.43
CA ILE A 186 28.72 4.90 -5.90
C ILE A 186 28.58 6.25 -6.62
N SER A 187 29.70 6.98 -6.78
CA SER A 187 29.67 8.36 -7.29
C SER A 187 29.02 8.47 -8.68
N ALA A 188 29.24 7.49 -9.56
CA ALA A 188 28.65 7.45 -10.90
C ALA A 188 27.12 7.22 -10.88
N MET A 189 26.59 6.55 -9.86
CA MET A 189 25.15 6.25 -9.72
C MET A 189 24.39 7.39 -9.03
N MET A 190 25.06 8.18 -8.20
CA MET A 190 24.41 9.20 -7.37
C MET A 190 23.62 10.25 -8.15
N PRO A 191 24.05 10.75 -9.33
CA PRO A 191 23.25 11.69 -10.11
C PRO A 191 21.89 11.09 -10.53
N TRP A 192 21.87 9.82 -10.94
CA TRP A 192 20.65 9.10 -11.33
C TRP A 192 19.70 8.91 -10.14
N ALA A 193 20.24 8.42 -9.01
CA ALA A 193 19.47 8.21 -7.78
C ALA A 193 18.91 9.52 -7.21
N ARG A 194 19.71 10.59 -7.21
CA ARG A 194 19.26 11.93 -6.75
C ARG A 194 18.15 12.49 -7.63
N THR A 195 18.28 12.39 -8.95
CA THR A 195 17.25 12.86 -9.87
C THR A 195 15.94 12.15 -9.60
N TYR A 196 15.96 10.81 -9.48
CA TYR A 196 14.78 10.04 -9.17
C TYR A 196 14.18 10.43 -7.82
N MET A 197 14.97 10.38 -6.74
CA MET A 197 14.49 10.67 -5.38
C MET A 197 13.95 12.08 -5.24
N ASN A 198 14.67 13.10 -5.73
CA ASN A 198 14.24 14.50 -5.64
C ASN A 198 12.90 14.76 -6.34
N ILE A 199 12.62 14.04 -7.44
CA ILE A 199 11.34 14.12 -8.13
C ILE A 199 10.26 13.40 -7.30
N CYS A 200 10.50 12.18 -6.83
CA CYS A 200 9.52 11.38 -6.11
C CYS A 200 9.10 11.98 -4.77
N VAL A 201 10.03 12.53 -3.99
CA VAL A 201 9.74 13.06 -2.64
C VAL A 201 8.71 14.20 -2.65
N VAL A 202 8.69 15.02 -3.69
CA VAL A 202 7.70 16.10 -3.85
C VAL A 202 6.28 15.55 -3.96
N PHE A 203 6.15 14.31 -4.45
CA PHE A 203 4.86 13.66 -4.69
C PHE A 203 4.51 12.58 -3.65
N PHE A 204 5.21 12.52 -2.53
CA PHE A 204 4.85 11.60 -1.43
C PHE A 204 3.50 11.93 -0.78
N ILE A 205 3.04 13.20 -0.84
CA ILE A 205 1.69 13.54 -0.36
C ILE A 205 0.61 12.91 -1.24
N PRO A 206 0.60 13.08 -2.57
CA PRO A 206 -0.30 12.32 -3.45
C PRO A 206 -0.22 10.80 -3.26
N LEU A 207 0.98 10.25 -3.12
CA LEU A 207 1.19 8.82 -2.87
C LEU A 207 0.47 8.38 -1.58
N GLY A 208 0.67 9.07 -0.48
CA GLY A 208 0.01 8.74 0.79
C GLY A 208 -1.51 8.95 0.73
N ALA A 209 -1.99 9.95 -0.01
CA ALA A 209 -3.42 10.17 -0.23
C ALA A 209 -4.09 8.98 -0.93
N ILE A 210 -3.40 8.33 -1.87
CA ILE A 210 -3.88 7.08 -2.50
C ILE A 210 -4.18 6.04 -1.42
N PHE A 211 -3.24 5.79 -0.50
CA PHE A 211 -3.42 4.78 0.54
C PHE A 211 -4.57 5.13 1.48
N VAL A 212 -4.74 6.39 1.86
CA VAL A 212 -5.86 6.81 2.72
C VAL A 212 -7.20 6.62 2.02
N TYR A 213 -7.41 7.28 0.86
CA TYR A 213 -8.72 7.25 0.20
C TYR A 213 -9.09 5.85 -0.32
N ARG A 214 -8.14 5.11 -0.88
CA ARG A 214 -8.33 3.75 -1.37
C ARG A 214 -8.80 2.83 -0.26
N ASN A 215 -8.07 2.81 0.85
CA ASN A 215 -8.36 1.92 1.96
C ASN A 215 -9.64 2.32 2.72
N VAL A 216 -9.94 3.62 2.86
CA VAL A 216 -11.23 4.08 3.41
C VAL A 216 -12.39 3.57 2.58
N MET A 217 -12.35 3.71 1.26
CA MET A 217 -13.41 3.21 0.39
C MET A 217 -13.56 1.69 0.46
N GLN A 218 -12.45 0.95 0.49
CA GLN A 218 -12.45 -0.51 0.67
C GLN A 218 -13.06 -0.90 2.03
N GLY A 219 -12.69 -0.22 3.10
CA GLY A 219 -13.29 -0.41 4.43
C GLY A 219 -14.79 -0.13 4.47
N CYS A 220 -15.27 0.83 3.68
CA CYS A 220 -16.72 1.12 3.52
C CYS A 220 -17.44 0.12 2.58
N GLY A 221 -16.75 -0.90 2.03
CA GLY A 221 -17.35 -1.92 1.17
C GLY A 221 -17.33 -1.60 -0.33
N TYR A 222 -16.61 -0.58 -0.76
CA TYR A 222 -16.48 -0.23 -2.17
C TYR A 222 -15.20 -0.83 -2.76
N GLY A 223 -15.31 -1.84 -3.63
CA GLY A 223 -14.16 -2.47 -4.30
C GLY A 223 -13.86 -1.88 -5.68
N PHE A 224 -14.88 -1.53 -6.45
CA PHE A 224 -14.74 -1.12 -7.85
C PHE A 224 -14.04 0.24 -8.02
N LEU A 225 -14.40 1.27 -7.23
CA LEU A 225 -13.81 2.60 -7.33
C LEU A 225 -12.32 2.62 -6.96
N PRO A 226 -11.86 1.93 -5.91
CA PRO A 226 -10.44 1.71 -5.65
C PRO A 226 -9.68 1.06 -6.82
N MET A 227 -10.28 0.06 -7.46
CA MET A 227 -9.72 -0.59 -8.64
C MET A 227 -9.62 0.38 -9.82
N ALA A 228 -10.67 1.18 -10.08
CA ALA A 228 -10.67 2.20 -11.12
C ALA A 228 -9.58 3.27 -10.89
N GLY A 229 -9.27 3.58 -9.63
CA GLY A 229 -8.12 4.41 -9.25
C GLY A 229 -6.79 3.78 -9.69
N GLY A 230 -6.65 2.45 -9.57
CA GLY A 230 -5.48 1.71 -10.08
C GLY A 230 -5.38 1.78 -11.62
N ILE A 231 -6.51 1.72 -12.32
CA ILE A 231 -6.54 1.91 -13.79
C ILE A 231 -6.07 3.32 -14.17
N ALA A 232 -6.57 4.35 -13.48
CA ALA A 232 -6.13 5.73 -13.70
C ALA A 232 -4.62 5.90 -13.47
N GLU A 233 -4.08 5.24 -12.42
CA GLU A 233 -2.66 5.17 -12.12
C GLU A 233 -1.86 4.55 -13.28
N LEU A 234 -2.28 3.39 -13.77
CA LEU A 234 -1.61 2.69 -14.86
C LEU A 234 -1.64 3.51 -16.16
N LEU A 235 -2.79 4.08 -16.52
CA LEU A 235 -2.93 4.90 -17.73
C LEU A 235 -2.03 6.13 -17.69
N ALA A 236 -1.99 6.86 -16.57
CA ALA A 236 -1.11 8.02 -16.42
C ALA A 236 0.36 7.61 -16.53
N ARG A 237 0.75 6.47 -15.94
CA ARG A 237 2.10 5.92 -16.02
C ARG A 237 2.47 5.53 -17.45
N LEU A 238 1.57 4.84 -18.17
CA LEU A 238 1.78 4.44 -19.56
C LEU A 238 1.97 5.65 -20.47
N VAL A 239 1.09 6.64 -20.39
CA VAL A 239 1.18 7.87 -21.20
C VAL A 239 2.50 8.57 -20.94
N THR A 240 2.86 8.78 -19.67
CA THR A 240 4.11 9.45 -19.31
C THR A 240 5.32 8.65 -19.74
N ALA A 241 5.31 7.32 -19.59
CA ALA A 241 6.41 6.44 -20.02
C ALA A 241 6.62 6.47 -21.55
N VAL A 242 5.54 6.39 -22.33
CA VAL A 242 5.62 6.48 -23.80
C VAL A 242 6.20 7.83 -24.22
N PHE A 243 5.76 8.91 -23.61
CA PHE A 243 6.26 10.26 -23.88
C PHE A 243 7.74 10.40 -23.49
N ALA A 244 8.12 9.93 -22.30
CA ALA A 244 9.49 9.94 -21.81
C ALA A 244 10.44 9.13 -22.72
N MET A 245 9.98 7.96 -23.16
CA MET A 245 10.74 7.10 -24.08
C MET A 245 10.94 7.75 -25.47
N LYS A 246 9.92 8.45 -25.99
CA LYS A 246 10.05 9.19 -27.28
C LYS A 246 11.05 10.34 -27.17
N MET A 247 11.07 11.02 -26.03
CA MET A 247 12.00 12.13 -25.79
C MET A 247 13.39 11.70 -25.33
N GLY A 248 13.60 10.43 -25.00
CA GLY A 248 14.87 9.91 -24.49
C GLY A 248 15.34 10.57 -23.19
N SER A 249 14.40 11.03 -22.35
CA SER A 249 14.70 11.80 -21.13
C SER A 249 14.52 10.97 -19.86
N TYR A 250 15.59 10.77 -19.10
CA TYR A 250 15.54 10.12 -17.80
C TYR A 250 14.69 10.89 -16.79
N VAL A 251 14.79 12.22 -16.80
CA VAL A 251 14.00 13.09 -15.93
C VAL A 251 12.50 12.86 -16.15
N LEU A 252 12.04 12.83 -17.41
CA LEU A 252 10.65 12.51 -17.73
C LEU A 252 10.27 11.09 -17.33
N THR A 253 11.20 10.14 -17.44
CA THR A 253 10.99 8.77 -16.96
C THR A 253 10.76 8.75 -15.44
N CYS A 254 11.51 9.54 -14.68
CA CYS A 254 11.28 9.68 -13.22
C CYS A 254 9.90 10.27 -12.88
N PHE A 255 9.30 11.07 -13.75
CA PHE A 255 7.94 11.60 -13.56
C PHE A 255 6.82 10.57 -13.78
N CYS A 256 7.11 9.35 -14.24
CA CYS A 256 6.08 8.31 -14.43
C CYS A 256 5.36 7.94 -13.12
N HIS A 257 6.08 7.81 -11.99
CA HIS A 257 5.50 7.57 -10.67
C HIS A 257 4.69 8.77 -10.18
N PRO A 258 5.24 10.00 -10.12
CA PRO A 258 4.50 11.20 -9.73
C PRO A 258 3.21 11.44 -10.52
N ALA A 259 3.24 11.29 -11.83
CA ALA A 259 2.07 11.45 -12.68
C ALA A 259 0.98 10.41 -12.35
N ALA A 260 1.38 9.15 -12.18
CA ALA A 260 0.49 8.07 -11.80
C ALA A 260 -0.13 8.31 -10.41
N TRP A 261 0.67 8.68 -9.42
CA TRP A 261 0.19 8.97 -8.06
C TRP A 261 -0.77 10.17 -8.03
N THR A 262 -0.45 11.23 -8.76
CA THR A 262 -1.31 12.41 -8.81
C THR A 262 -2.65 12.08 -9.46
N ALA A 263 -2.66 11.38 -10.59
CA ALA A 263 -3.88 10.98 -11.28
C ALA A 263 -4.76 10.07 -10.40
N ALA A 264 -4.14 9.06 -9.75
CA ALA A 264 -4.86 8.17 -8.86
C ALA A 264 -5.38 8.90 -7.61
N ALA A 265 -4.58 9.75 -6.97
CA ALA A 265 -4.99 10.52 -5.79
C ALA A 265 -6.19 11.42 -6.07
N VAL A 266 -6.17 12.15 -7.19
CA VAL A 266 -7.29 13.02 -7.61
C VAL A 266 -8.54 12.18 -7.89
N PHE A 267 -8.41 11.08 -8.62
CA PHE A 267 -9.54 10.20 -8.93
C PHE A 267 -10.16 9.62 -7.65
N LEU A 268 -9.33 9.12 -6.73
CA LEU A 268 -9.78 8.51 -5.48
C LEU A 268 -10.39 9.54 -4.52
N TRP A 269 -9.82 10.73 -4.43
CA TRP A 269 -10.41 11.83 -3.67
C TRP A 269 -11.80 12.21 -4.17
N VAL A 270 -11.95 12.42 -5.48
CA VAL A 270 -13.26 12.75 -6.09
C VAL A 270 -14.25 11.60 -5.87
N SER A 271 -13.81 10.35 -5.99
CA SER A 271 -14.64 9.17 -5.75
C SER A 271 -15.11 9.09 -4.31
N TYR A 272 -14.21 9.32 -3.35
CA TYR A 272 -14.52 9.36 -1.92
C TYR A 272 -15.56 10.45 -1.61
N GLU A 273 -15.37 11.66 -2.11
CA GLU A 273 -16.33 12.76 -1.90
C GLU A 273 -17.74 12.42 -2.44
N ARG A 274 -17.81 11.75 -3.61
CA ARG A 274 -19.08 11.31 -4.19
C ARG A 274 -19.78 10.25 -3.32
N ILE A 275 -19.01 9.28 -2.80
CA ILE A 275 -19.54 8.24 -1.90
C ILE A 275 -20.10 8.86 -0.63
N ILE A 276 -19.34 9.73 0.03
CA ILE A 276 -19.78 10.35 1.27
C ILE A 276 -21.02 11.22 1.07
N ARG A 277 -21.05 12.04 0.02
CA ARG A 277 -22.24 12.86 -0.31
C ARG A 277 -23.47 12.01 -0.63
N LYS A 278 -23.28 10.87 -1.30
CA LYS A 278 -24.38 9.94 -1.56
C LYS A 278 -24.92 9.35 -0.26
N ALA A 279 -24.04 8.82 0.60
CA ALA A 279 -24.42 8.27 1.88
C ALA A 279 -25.11 9.31 2.80
N GLU A 280 -24.65 10.56 2.79
CA GLU A 280 -25.32 11.66 3.54
C GLU A 280 -26.74 11.95 3.02
N ARG A 281 -26.94 11.89 1.71
CA ARG A 281 -28.29 12.10 1.11
C ARG A 281 -29.22 10.95 1.47
N GLU A 282 -28.75 9.72 1.41
CA GLU A 282 -29.52 8.53 1.78
C GLU A 282 -29.92 8.60 3.26
N LYS A 283 -28.99 8.92 4.15
CA LYS A 283 -29.28 9.08 5.58
C LYS A 283 -30.31 10.20 5.87
N ARG A 284 -30.23 11.34 5.18
CA ARG A 284 -31.21 12.43 5.33
C ARG A 284 -32.59 12.06 4.80
N ALA A 285 -32.67 11.15 3.83
CA ALA A 285 -33.96 10.67 3.30
C ALA A 285 -34.62 9.66 4.26
N GLU A 286 -33.82 8.92 5.03
CA GLU A 286 -34.30 7.99 6.05
C GLU A 286 -34.73 8.70 7.34
N ASP A 287 -34.03 9.78 7.74
CA ASP A 287 -34.34 10.63 8.90
C ASP A 287 -34.74 12.05 8.41
N PRO A 288 -35.95 12.25 7.91
CA PRO A 288 -36.40 13.59 7.52
C PRO A 288 -36.48 14.48 8.78
N PRO A 289 -36.00 15.75 8.71
CA PRO A 289 -36.13 16.68 9.82
C PRO A 289 -37.59 16.77 10.22
N ALA A 290 -37.89 16.64 11.51
CA ALA A 290 -39.24 16.79 12.04
C ALA A 290 -39.83 18.11 11.48
N ALA A 291 -40.91 17.98 10.74
CA ALA A 291 -41.63 19.17 10.22
C ALA A 291 -42.15 19.97 11.44
N PHE A 292 -41.59 21.16 11.64
CA PHE A 292 -42.08 22.11 12.61
C PHE A 292 -43.40 22.75 12.13
#